data_3da5369310a37873a49fe5d261b2215c
#
_entry.id   3da5369310a37873a49fe5d261b2215c
#
_cell.length_a   1.000
_cell.length_b   1.000
_cell.length_c   1.000
_cell.angle_alpha   90.00
_cell.angle_beta   90.00
_cell.angle_gamma   90.00
#
_symmetry.space_group_name_H-M   'P 1'
#
loop_
_entity.id
_entity.type
_entity.pdbx_description
1 polymer ?
#
loop_
_entity_poly.entity_id
_entity_poly.type
_entity_poly.pdbx_seq_one_letter_code
_entity_poly.pdbx_strand_id
1 'polypeptide(L)'
;MIGVCLGKKGASGKLIQSTGEFALNIVGEELKEAALRCGSCSGRDVNKAEMFSIPLEAASEIAPKIVSGSRVVFECRLTDMKEVTDHIFYIAEITACSGDDSVKQLFAWDGYARLDTADA
;
A
#
# COMPACT_ATOMS: atom_id res chain seq x y z
N MET A 1 10.56 -8.17 -8.74
CA MET A 1 9.65 -9.02 -7.96
C MET A 1 9.52 -8.49 -6.55
N ILE A 2 8.33 -8.55 -5.99
CA ILE A 2 8.05 -8.08 -4.64
C ILE A 2 7.14 -9.08 -3.93
N GLY A 3 7.27 -9.19 -2.60
CA GLY A 3 6.39 -10.01 -1.79
C GLY A 3 5.74 -9.18 -0.70
N VAL A 4 4.44 -9.40 -0.47
CA VAL A 4 3.70 -8.78 0.64
C VAL A 4 2.98 -9.87 1.43
N CYS A 5 3.05 -9.77 2.74
CA CYS A 5 2.43 -10.72 3.66
C CYS A 5 1.25 -10.04 4.36
N LEU A 6 0.06 -10.56 4.13
CA LEU A 6 -1.18 -9.97 4.67
C LEU A 6 -1.98 -11.01 5.46
N GLY A 7 -2.65 -10.55 6.52
CA GLY A 7 -3.54 -11.40 7.29
C GLY A 7 -4.73 -11.87 6.45
N LYS A 8 -5.17 -13.10 6.66
CA LYS A 8 -6.27 -13.72 5.90
C LYS A 8 -7.59 -12.98 6.01
N LYS A 9 -7.83 -12.29 7.12
CA LYS A 9 -9.11 -11.61 7.40
C LYS A 9 -9.22 -10.22 6.80
N GLY A 10 -8.12 -9.66 6.30
CA GLY A 10 -8.10 -8.31 5.76
C GLY A 10 -8.78 -8.18 4.39
N ALA A 11 -9.33 -7.00 4.11
CA ALA A 11 -9.98 -6.70 2.84
C ALA A 11 -8.98 -6.64 1.68
N SER A 12 -7.77 -6.14 1.92
CA SER A 12 -6.75 -5.95 0.89
C SER A 12 -6.35 -7.25 0.21
N GLY A 13 -6.14 -8.32 0.99
CA GLY A 13 -5.80 -9.63 0.42
C GLY A 13 -6.88 -10.18 -0.49
N LYS A 14 -8.15 -10.01 -0.11
CA LYS A 14 -9.28 -10.46 -0.92
C LYS A 14 -9.36 -9.70 -2.24
N LEU A 15 -9.08 -8.42 -2.24
CA LEU A 15 -9.03 -7.61 -3.45
C LEU A 15 -7.89 -8.05 -4.37
N ILE A 16 -6.72 -8.32 -3.83
CA ILE A 16 -5.58 -8.83 -4.59
C ILE A 16 -5.93 -10.16 -5.26
N GLN A 17 -6.57 -11.07 -4.52
CA GLN A 17 -6.98 -12.37 -5.07
C GLN A 17 -8.01 -12.24 -6.20
N SER A 18 -8.94 -11.30 -6.09
CA SER A 18 -10.00 -11.13 -7.08
C SER A 18 -9.53 -10.38 -8.33
N THR A 19 -8.62 -9.42 -8.19
CA THR A 19 -8.16 -8.58 -9.30
C THR A 19 -6.84 -9.03 -9.91
N GLY A 20 -5.97 -9.66 -9.12
CA GLY A 20 -4.63 -10.06 -9.56
C GLY A 20 -3.67 -8.89 -9.69
N GLU A 21 -4.06 -7.70 -9.29
CA GLU A 21 -3.24 -6.49 -9.43
C GLU A 21 -3.30 -5.65 -8.16
N PHE A 22 -2.21 -4.98 -7.84
CA PHE A 22 -2.18 -4.04 -6.72
C PHE A 22 -1.05 -3.03 -6.89
N ALA A 23 -1.15 -1.91 -6.20
CA ALA A 23 -0.08 -0.94 -6.08
C ALA A 23 0.46 -0.93 -4.65
N LEU A 24 1.77 -0.89 -4.51
CA LEU A 24 2.43 -0.63 -3.24
C LEU A 24 2.95 0.80 -3.27
N ASN A 25 2.39 1.64 -2.40
CA ASN A 25 2.72 3.06 -2.34
C ASN A 25 3.55 3.34 -1.10
N ILE A 26 4.79 3.78 -1.29
CA ILE A 26 5.65 4.25 -0.21
C ILE A 26 5.40 5.75 -0.08
N VAL A 27 4.63 6.13 0.94
CA VAL A 27 4.13 7.49 1.05
C VAL A 27 5.09 8.43 1.78
N GLY A 28 4.89 9.72 1.61
CA GLY A 28 5.69 10.76 2.23
C GLY A 28 5.05 11.34 3.48
N GLU A 29 5.77 12.23 4.13
CA GLU A 29 5.37 12.85 5.40
C GLU A 29 4.05 13.61 5.34
N GLU A 30 3.66 14.12 4.17
CA GLU A 30 2.39 14.83 3.99
C GLU A 30 1.16 13.94 4.24
N LEU A 31 1.31 12.62 4.08
CA LEU A 31 0.24 11.66 4.29
C LEU A 31 0.34 10.93 5.64
N LYS A 32 1.12 11.44 6.57
CA LYS A 32 1.34 10.82 7.88
C LYS A 32 0.04 10.57 8.63
N GLU A 33 -0.82 11.56 8.73
CA GLU A 33 -2.11 11.46 9.41
C GLU A 33 -3.02 10.44 8.73
N ALA A 34 -3.14 10.52 7.41
CA ALA A 34 -3.96 9.59 6.64
C ALA A 34 -3.45 8.14 6.77
N ALA A 35 -2.14 7.93 6.76
CA ALA A 35 -1.54 6.61 6.92
C ALA A 35 -1.83 6.01 8.29
N LEU A 36 -1.73 6.81 9.35
CA LEU A 36 -2.09 6.39 10.71
C LEU A 36 -3.55 5.97 10.80
N ARG A 37 -4.45 6.77 10.22
CA ARG A 37 -5.89 6.49 10.23
C ARG A 37 -6.26 5.26 9.41
N CYS A 38 -5.61 5.04 8.28
CA CYS A 38 -5.83 3.85 7.48
C CYS A 38 -5.56 2.55 8.26
N GLY A 39 -4.59 2.57 9.15
CA GLY A 39 -4.27 1.42 10.00
C GLY A 39 -5.30 1.13 11.09
N SER A 40 -6.22 2.06 11.37
CA SER A 40 -7.20 1.95 12.45
C SER A 40 -8.58 1.44 12.01
N CYS A 41 -8.81 1.25 10.71
CA CYS A 41 -10.09 0.79 10.19
C CYS A 41 -9.92 -0.15 9.00
N SER A 42 -11.01 -0.84 8.62
CA SER A 42 -11.01 -1.79 7.51
C SER A 42 -11.61 -1.17 6.25
N GLY A 43 -11.03 -1.47 5.10
CA GLY A 43 -11.59 -1.10 3.80
C GLY A 43 -12.94 -1.76 3.49
N ARG A 44 -13.35 -2.76 4.29
CA ARG A 44 -14.69 -3.35 4.20
C ARG A 44 -15.78 -2.44 4.74
N ASP A 45 -15.43 -1.59 5.70
CA ASP A 45 -16.39 -0.74 6.40
C ASP A 45 -16.44 0.68 5.83
N VAL A 46 -15.34 1.16 5.26
CA VAL A 46 -15.21 2.54 4.77
C VAL A 46 -14.38 2.60 3.49
N ASN A 47 -14.65 3.61 2.67
CA ASN A 47 -13.75 4.00 1.59
C ASN A 47 -12.67 4.91 2.17
N LYS A 48 -11.50 4.35 2.43
CA LYS A 48 -10.41 5.06 3.12
C LYS A 48 -9.89 6.27 2.33
N ALA A 49 -9.80 6.15 1.01
CA ALA A 49 -9.31 7.24 0.18
C ALA A 49 -10.24 8.46 0.25
N GLU A 50 -11.54 8.23 0.20
CA GLU A 50 -12.54 9.28 0.32
C GLU A 50 -12.60 9.86 1.73
N MET A 51 -12.67 8.98 2.75
CA MET A 51 -12.79 9.38 4.15
C MET A 51 -11.59 10.19 4.63
N PHE A 52 -10.38 9.83 4.23
CA PHE A 52 -9.14 10.47 4.70
C PHE A 52 -8.52 11.41 3.68
N SER A 53 -9.26 11.72 2.60
CA SER A 53 -8.82 12.65 1.55
C SER A 53 -7.46 12.27 0.93
N ILE A 54 -7.27 10.97 0.69
CA ILE A 54 -6.04 10.48 0.05
C ILE A 54 -6.12 10.75 -1.45
N PRO A 55 -5.18 11.50 -2.02
CA PRO A 55 -5.19 11.78 -3.45
C PRO A 55 -4.84 10.54 -4.25
N LEU A 56 -5.67 10.20 -5.22
CA LEU A 56 -5.46 9.04 -6.10
C LEU A 56 -5.37 9.47 -7.55
N GLU A 57 -4.60 8.74 -8.34
CA GLU A 57 -4.50 8.93 -9.78
C GLU A 57 -4.41 7.58 -10.49
N ALA A 58 -4.61 7.60 -11.80
CA ALA A 58 -4.52 6.39 -12.61
C ALA A 58 -3.10 5.86 -12.63
N ALA A 59 -2.96 4.54 -12.55
CA ALA A 59 -1.69 3.86 -12.73
C ALA A 59 -1.34 3.76 -14.22
N SER A 60 -0.09 3.41 -14.56
CA SER A 60 0.34 3.25 -15.95
C SER A 60 0.02 1.87 -16.52
N GLU A 61 0.17 0.81 -15.73
CA GLU A 61 0.10 -0.57 -16.21
C GLU A 61 -0.99 -1.42 -15.55
N ILE A 62 -1.54 -0.99 -14.43
CA ILE A 62 -2.54 -1.75 -13.67
C ILE A 62 -3.85 -0.97 -13.56
N ALA A 63 -4.96 -1.68 -13.31
CA ALA A 63 -6.28 -1.07 -13.14
C ALA A 63 -6.45 -0.33 -11.79
N PRO A 64 -5.95 -0.84 -10.66
CA PRO A 64 -6.02 -0.10 -9.40
C PRO A 64 -5.34 1.26 -9.48
N LYS A 65 -5.89 2.23 -8.77
CA LYS A 65 -5.30 3.57 -8.69
C LYS A 65 -4.09 3.59 -7.77
N ILE A 66 -3.23 4.57 -7.96
CA ILE A 66 -2.06 4.79 -7.13
C ILE A 66 -2.24 6.05 -6.29
N VAL A 67 -1.48 6.16 -5.20
CA VAL A 67 -1.51 7.35 -4.33
C VAL A 67 -0.60 8.42 -4.92
N SER A 68 -1.19 9.57 -5.25
CA SER A 68 -0.48 10.71 -5.83
C SER A 68 0.55 11.27 -4.86
N GLY A 69 1.72 11.67 -5.37
CA GLY A 69 2.77 12.28 -4.55
C GLY A 69 3.53 11.28 -3.67
N SER A 70 3.46 10.00 -3.96
CA SER A 70 4.24 8.99 -3.23
C SER A 70 5.73 9.11 -3.49
N ARG A 71 6.53 8.73 -2.51
CA ARG A 71 7.99 8.61 -2.67
C ARG A 71 8.34 7.59 -3.75
N VAL A 72 7.70 6.42 -3.68
CA VAL A 72 7.84 5.34 -4.66
C VAL A 72 6.51 4.65 -4.82
N VAL A 73 6.17 4.27 -6.05
CA VAL A 73 5.03 3.42 -6.35
C VAL A 73 5.52 2.22 -7.14
N PHE A 74 5.15 1.03 -6.66
CA PHE A 74 5.33 -0.22 -7.40
C PHE A 74 3.98 -0.68 -7.89
N GLU A 75 3.80 -0.76 -9.21
CA GLU A 75 2.62 -1.36 -9.82
C GLU A 75 2.88 -2.85 -10.00
N CYS A 76 2.01 -3.69 -9.48
CA CYS A 76 2.28 -5.11 -9.32
C CYS A 76 1.17 -5.97 -9.90
N ARG A 77 1.60 -7.09 -10.49
CA ARG A 77 0.70 -8.15 -10.97
C ARG A 77 1.03 -9.44 -10.24
N LEU A 78 0.01 -10.04 -9.61
CA LEU A 78 0.15 -11.26 -8.82
C LEU A 78 0.62 -12.42 -9.68
N THR A 79 1.69 -13.11 -9.24
CA THR A 79 2.20 -14.31 -9.91
C THR A 79 1.99 -15.57 -9.07
N ASP A 80 1.99 -15.46 -7.74
CA ASP A 80 1.83 -16.61 -6.86
C ASP A 80 1.34 -16.17 -5.48
N MET A 81 0.78 -17.11 -4.72
CA MET A 81 0.37 -16.91 -3.33
C MET A 81 0.72 -18.15 -2.53
N LYS A 82 1.09 -17.94 -1.27
CA LYS A 82 1.36 -19.02 -0.34
C LYS A 82 0.69 -18.75 1.01
N GLU A 83 -0.13 -19.68 1.45
CA GLU A 83 -0.74 -19.62 2.77
C GLU A 83 0.27 -20.01 3.84
N VAL A 84 0.43 -19.17 4.86
CA VAL A 84 1.34 -19.39 5.97
C VAL A 84 0.58 -19.07 7.25
N THR A 85 0.10 -20.09 7.96
CA THR A 85 -0.70 -19.97 9.18
C THR A 85 -1.90 -19.03 9.00
N ASP A 86 -1.93 -17.87 9.67
CA ASP A 86 -3.01 -16.88 9.59
C ASP A 86 -2.74 -15.75 8.58
N HIS A 87 -1.69 -15.90 7.77
CA HIS A 87 -1.30 -14.95 6.74
C HIS A 87 -1.23 -15.60 5.36
N ILE A 88 -1.27 -14.78 4.33
CA ILE A 88 -1.00 -15.17 2.94
C ILE A 88 0.14 -14.31 2.43
N PHE A 89 1.15 -14.97 1.86
CA PHE A 89 2.27 -14.31 1.22
C PHE A 89 1.99 -14.20 -0.27
N TYR A 90 1.86 -12.97 -0.75
CA TYR A 90 1.58 -12.68 -2.16
C TYR A 90 2.89 -12.32 -2.85
N ILE A 91 3.18 -13.00 -3.95
CA ILE A 91 4.37 -12.77 -4.76
C ILE A 91 3.93 -12.14 -6.07
N ALA A 92 4.53 -11.02 -6.44
CA ALA A 92 4.11 -10.27 -7.60
C ALA A 92 5.29 -9.80 -8.44
N GLU A 93 5.02 -9.69 -9.73
CA GLU A 93 5.90 -9.02 -10.68
C GLU A 93 5.67 -7.52 -10.60
N ILE A 94 6.74 -6.73 -10.60
CA ILE A 94 6.64 -5.28 -10.68
C ILE A 94 6.56 -4.94 -12.18
N THR A 95 5.41 -4.40 -12.59
CA THR A 95 5.17 -4.05 -14.01
C THR A 95 5.54 -2.60 -14.33
N ALA A 96 5.52 -1.74 -13.33
CA ALA A 96 5.96 -0.34 -13.45
C ALA A 96 6.42 0.17 -12.09
N CYS A 97 7.36 1.09 -12.10
CA CYS A 97 7.87 1.74 -10.91
C CYS A 97 8.04 3.22 -11.19
N SER A 98 7.55 4.05 -10.30
CA SER A 98 7.70 5.50 -10.39
C SER A 98 7.97 6.08 -9.00
N GLY A 99 8.43 7.32 -8.96
CA GLY A 99 8.73 7.93 -7.67
C GLY A 99 9.16 9.37 -7.80
N ASP A 100 9.30 10.00 -6.64
CA ASP A 100 9.74 11.39 -6.50
C ASP A 100 10.73 11.44 -5.33
N ASP A 101 12.01 11.61 -5.63
CA ASP A 101 13.08 11.60 -4.63
C ASP A 101 13.14 12.88 -3.80
N SER A 102 12.33 13.89 -4.10
CA SER A 102 12.15 15.06 -3.26
C SER A 102 11.20 14.83 -2.10
N VAL A 103 10.40 13.76 -2.14
CA VAL A 103 9.46 13.39 -1.08
C VAL A 103 10.21 12.71 0.05
N LYS A 104 10.00 13.16 1.30
CA LYS A 104 10.55 12.49 2.48
C LYS A 104 9.68 11.30 2.85
N GLN A 105 10.26 10.10 2.77
CA GLN A 105 9.56 8.85 3.04
C GLN A 105 9.17 8.73 4.51
N LEU A 106 7.97 8.20 4.76
CA LEU A 106 7.53 7.79 6.10
C LEU A 106 8.06 6.38 6.43
N PHE A 107 8.47 6.21 7.67
CA PHE A 107 8.88 4.93 8.24
C PHE A 107 8.02 4.61 9.46
N ALA A 108 7.84 3.34 9.75
CA ALA A 108 7.21 2.88 10.99
C ALA A 108 8.28 2.79 12.08
N TRP A 109 8.07 3.54 13.17
CA TRP A 109 8.94 3.54 14.34
C TRP A 109 8.22 2.88 15.51
N ASP A 110 8.98 2.26 16.40
CA ASP A 110 8.42 1.61 17.61
C ASP A 110 7.28 0.63 17.28
N GLY A 111 7.56 -0.29 16.36
CA GLY A 111 6.52 -1.16 15.82
C GLY A 111 5.62 -0.40 14.86
N TYR A 112 4.48 -0.02 15.14
CA TYR A 112 3.61 0.85 14.33
C TYR A 112 3.02 1.98 15.17
N ALA A 113 3.62 2.23 16.33
CA ALA A 113 3.10 3.25 17.25
C ALA A 113 3.31 4.67 16.72
N ARG A 114 4.32 4.87 15.87
CA ARG A 114 4.65 6.18 15.31
C ARG A 114 5.08 6.06 13.85
N LEU A 115 4.62 7.01 13.05
CA LEU A 115 5.10 7.19 11.66
C LEU A 115 5.86 8.50 11.58
N ASP A 116 7.05 8.48 11.03
CA ASP A 116 7.84 9.69 10.85
C ASP A 116 8.93 9.48 9.80
N THR A 117 9.63 10.57 9.43
CA THR A 117 10.74 10.51 8.48
C THR A 117 12.01 9.98 9.15
N ALA A 118 13.01 9.62 8.35
CA ALA A 118 14.26 9.05 8.86
C ALA A 118 15.08 10.04 9.70
N ASP A 119 14.89 11.33 9.46
CA ASP A 119 15.61 12.41 10.15
C ASP A 119 14.83 13.02 11.31
N ALA A 120 13.76 12.34 11.71
CA ALA A 120 12.90 12.80 12.82
C ALA A 120 13.47 12.46 14.19
#